data_04c57a5727f45b50b658a6689a194adf
#
_entry.id   04c57a5727f45b50b658a6689a194adf
#
_cell.length_a   1.000
_cell.length_b   1.000
_cell.length_c   1.000
_cell.angle_alpha   90.00
_cell.angle_beta   90.00
_cell.angle_gamma   90.00
#
_symmetry.space_group_name_H-M   'P 1'
#
loop_
_entity.id
_entity.type
_entity.pdbx_description
1 polymer ?
#
loop_
_entity_poly.entity_id
_entity_poly.type
_entity_poly.pdbx_seq_one_letter_code
_entity_poly.pdbx_strand_id
1 'polypeptide(L)'
;MSVWKRGFLEIIADILNSIKSGNSQKTQICSKCKLDSRIVKKYLKLLQSLDLIKSFNGDMASFTITEKGIKYLEKFNSFIDMIEKDLHNLTSIPLNKIR
;
A
#
# COMPACT_ATOMS: atom_id res chain seq x y z
N MET A 1 14.50 7.47 15.73
CA MET A 1 13.70 7.26 15.27
C MET A 1 13.30 7.78 14.15
N SER A 2 12.92 7.12 13.51
CA SER A 2 12.57 7.63 12.36
C SER A 2 11.33 8.32 12.46
N VAL A 3 11.30 9.42 11.96
CA VAL A 3 10.11 10.14 11.90
C VAL A 3 9.50 10.00 10.55
N TRP A 4 9.80 8.92 9.90
CA TRP A 4 9.22 8.70 8.62
C TRP A 4 7.74 8.55 8.76
N LYS A 5 7.02 9.47 8.20
CA LYS A 5 5.60 9.26 7.98
C LYS A 5 5.46 8.59 6.65
N ARG A 6 4.65 7.56 6.61
CA ARG A 6 4.42 6.91 5.34
C ARG A 6 3.73 7.89 4.40
N GLY A 7 4.23 7.95 3.19
CA GLY A 7 3.63 8.79 2.19
C GLY A 7 2.34 8.23 1.66
N PHE A 8 1.60 9.07 0.96
CA PHE A 8 0.32 8.73 0.36
C PHE A 8 0.41 7.44 -0.48
N LEU A 9 1.40 7.37 -1.35
CA LEU A 9 1.53 6.20 -2.24
C LEU A 9 1.91 4.95 -1.48
N GLU A 10 2.71 5.08 -0.43
CA GLU A 10 3.08 3.94 0.38
C GLU A 10 1.88 3.38 1.12
N ILE A 11 1.02 4.25 1.64
CA ILE A 11 -0.18 3.80 2.33
C ILE A 11 -1.11 3.06 1.36
N ILE A 12 -1.27 3.58 0.16
CA ILE A 12 -2.07 2.92 -0.87
C ILE A 12 -1.52 1.52 -1.14
N ALA A 13 -0.20 1.42 -1.33
CA ALA A 13 0.44 0.14 -1.60
C ALA A 13 0.26 -0.83 -0.43
N ASP A 14 0.40 -0.35 0.80
CA ASP A 14 0.24 -1.18 1.98
C ASP A 14 -1.18 -1.75 2.06
N ILE A 15 -2.17 -0.91 1.79
CA ILE A 15 -3.56 -1.35 1.83
C ILE A 15 -3.85 -2.36 0.73
N LEU A 16 -3.38 -2.09 -0.48
CA LEU A 16 -3.57 -3.01 -1.60
C LEU A 16 -2.88 -4.35 -1.33
N ASN A 17 -1.68 -4.33 -0.75
CA ASN A 17 -0.97 -5.54 -0.38
C ASN A 17 -1.73 -6.33 0.68
N SER A 18 -2.30 -5.65 1.66
CA SER A 18 -3.08 -6.29 2.71
C SER A 18 -4.27 -7.03 2.11
N ILE A 19 -4.99 -6.36 1.23
CA ILE A 19 -6.17 -6.95 0.60
C ILE A 19 -5.76 -8.12 -0.29
N LYS A 20 -4.69 -7.96 -1.05
CA LYS A 20 -4.20 -9.01 -1.95
C LYS A 20 -3.77 -10.25 -1.19
N SER A 21 -3.22 -10.08 0.00
CA SER A 21 -2.72 -11.21 0.78
C SER A 21 -3.78 -11.85 1.69
N GLY A 22 -5.02 -11.42 1.58
CA GLY A 22 -6.11 -12.05 2.32
C GLY A 22 -6.61 -11.28 3.53
N ASN A 23 -5.91 -10.22 3.94
CA ASN A 23 -6.36 -9.38 5.04
C ASN A 23 -7.25 -8.28 4.46
N SER A 24 -8.46 -8.69 4.09
CA SER A 24 -9.33 -7.86 3.26
C SER A 24 -10.47 -7.18 4.03
N GLN A 25 -10.63 -7.49 5.30
CA GLN A 25 -11.63 -6.80 6.11
C GLN A 25 -11.02 -5.53 6.67
N LYS A 26 -11.87 -4.52 6.87
CA LYS A 26 -11.41 -3.22 7.36
C LYS A 26 -10.58 -3.35 8.62
N THR A 27 -11.04 -4.18 9.58
CA THR A 27 -10.31 -4.37 10.83
C THR A 27 -8.93 -5.00 10.61
N GLN A 28 -8.86 -5.95 9.68
CA GLN A 28 -7.59 -6.59 9.35
C GLN A 28 -6.64 -5.62 8.68
N ILE A 29 -7.15 -4.77 7.81
CA ILE A 29 -6.35 -3.75 7.13
C ILE A 29 -5.78 -2.76 8.15
N CYS A 30 -6.60 -2.30 9.09
CA CYS A 30 -6.15 -1.40 10.14
C CYS A 30 -5.00 -2.03 10.93
N SER A 31 -5.16 -3.27 11.32
CA SER A 31 -4.17 -3.97 12.12
C SER A 31 -2.90 -4.23 11.31
N LYS A 32 -3.06 -4.73 10.08
CA LYS A 32 -1.92 -5.09 9.24
C LYS A 32 -1.11 -3.87 8.84
N CYS A 33 -1.77 -2.78 8.50
CA CYS A 33 -1.11 -1.56 8.05
C CYS A 33 -0.78 -0.62 9.19
N LYS A 34 -1.24 -0.93 10.40
CA LYS A 34 -1.02 -0.11 11.59
C LYS A 34 -1.52 1.30 11.38
N LEU A 35 -2.75 1.40 10.92
CA LEU A 35 -3.40 2.66 10.63
C LEU A 35 -4.68 2.80 11.43
N ASP A 36 -5.00 4.05 11.75
CA ASP A 36 -6.26 4.40 12.41
C ASP A 36 -7.43 4.07 11.48
N SER A 37 -8.53 3.61 12.05
CA SER A 37 -9.69 3.20 11.24
C SER A 37 -10.29 4.34 10.42
N ARG A 38 -10.18 5.57 10.91
CA ARG A 38 -10.69 6.72 10.16
C ARG A 38 -9.84 6.97 8.92
N ILE A 39 -8.54 6.78 9.05
CA ILE A 39 -7.61 6.93 7.91
C ILE A 39 -7.87 5.82 6.90
N VAL A 40 -7.99 4.58 7.37
CA VAL A 40 -8.26 3.46 6.49
C VAL A 40 -9.57 3.68 5.74
N LYS A 41 -10.60 4.16 6.44
CA LYS A 41 -11.89 4.40 5.81
C LYS A 41 -11.77 5.40 4.65
N LYS A 42 -11.00 6.46 4.86
CA LYS A 42 -10.81 7.47 3.81
C LYS A 42 -10.10 6.86 2.60
N TYR A 43 -9.05 6.09 2.85
CA TYR A 43 -8.30 5.46 1.77
C TYR A 43 -9.13 4.41 1.04
N LEU A 44 -9.94 3.64 1.76
CA LEU A 44 -10.79 2.65 1.12
C LEU A 44 -11.79 3.31 0.18
N LYS A 45 -12.36 4.44 0.59
CA LYS A 45 -13.28 5.19 -0.29
C LYS A 45 -12.55 5.68 -1.53
N LEU A 46 -11.34 6.20 -1.34
CA LEU A 46 -10.53 6.67 -2.46
C LEU A 46 -10.22 5.53 -3.43
N LEU A 47 -9.77 4.42 -2.90
CA LEU A 47 -9.39 3.28 -3.73
C LEU A 47 -10.58 2.71 -4.49
N GLN A 48 -11.77 2.72 -3.87
CA GLN A 48 -12.98 2.32 -4.57
C GLN A 48 -13.31 3.28 -5.70
N SER A 49 -13.18 4.58 -5.45
CA SER A 49 -13.49 5.58 -6.48
C SER A 49 -12.53 5.51 -7.65
N LEU A 50 -11.31 5.02 -7.41
CA LEU A 50 -10.32 4.82 -8.48
C LEU A 50 -10.43 3.44 -9.12
N ASP A 51 -11.38 2.63 -8.66
CA ASP A 51 -11.61 1.27 -9.17
C ASP A 51 -10.43 0.34 -8.93
N LEU A 52 -9.69 0.57 -7.85
CA LEU A 52 -8.56 -0.29 -7.48
C LEU A 52 -9.00 -1.43 -6.55
N ILE A 53 -10.09 -1.23 -5.83
CA ILE A 53 -10.71 -2.25 -5.00
C ILE A 53 -12.21 -2.16 -5.15
N LYS A 54 -12.91 -3.20 -4.72
CA LYS A 54 -14.37 -3.17 -4.67
C LYS A 54 -14.86 -3.96 -3.46
N SER A 55 -16.09 -3.66 -3.05
CA SER A 55 -16.70 -4.37 -1.92
C SER A 55 -16.97 -5.80 -2.30
N PHE A 56 -16.67 -6.69 -1.39
CA PHE A 56 -16.95 -8.11 -1.59
C PHE A 56 -18.41 -8.37 -1.25
N ASN A 57 -19.19 -8.88 -2.21
CA ASN A 57 -20.61 -9.18 -2.04
C ASN A 57 -21.42 -7.98 -1.50
N GLY A 58 -21.02 -6.77 -1.82
CA GLY A 58 -21.74 -5.60 -1.33
C GLY A 58 -21.49 -5.27 0.13
N ASP A 59 -20.62 -6.03 0.78
CA ASP A 59 -20.30 -5.82 2.18
C ASP A 59 -19.22 -4.75 2.30
N MET A 60 -19.54 -3.64 2.94
CA MET A 60 -18.59 -2.54 3.10
C MET A 60 -17.48 -2.84 4.09
N ALA A 61 -17.51 -3.99 4.72
CA ALA A 61 -16.46 -4.38 5.67
C ALA A 61 -15.38 -5.24 5.02
N SER A 62 -15.64 -5.80 3.84
CA SER A 62 -14.69 -6.67 3.13
C SER A 62 -14.46 -6.17 1.73
N PHE A 63 -13.25 -6.35 1.23
CA PHE A 63 -12.87 -5.80 -0.07
C PHE A 63 -12.08 -6.82 -0.89
N THR A 64 -12.09 -6.65 -2.20
CA THR A 64 -11.23 -7.41 -3.10
C THR A 64 -10.47 -6.42 -3.96
N ILE A 65 -9.26 -6.83 -4.39
CA ILE A 65 -8.46 -5.99 -5.27
C ILE A 65 -8.88 -6.26 -6.71
N THR A 66 -8.96 -5.21 -7.51
CA THR A 66 -9.31 -5.34 -8.93
C THR A 66 -8.06 -5.60 -9.75
N GLU A 67 -8.25 -5.96 -11.03
CA GLU A 67 -7.11 -6.09 -11.95
C GLU A 67 -6.32 -4.80 -12.02
N LYS A 68 -7.02 -3.67 -12.06
CA LYS A 68 -6.37 -2.37 -12.09
C LYS A 68 -5.54 -2.16 -10.83
N GLY A 69 -6.09 -2.56 -9.67
CA GLY A 69 -5.37 -2.46 -8.41
C GLY A 69 -4.10 -3.29 -8.39
N ILE A 70 -4.17 -4.49 -8.95
CA ILE A 70 -3.00 -5.37 -9.05
C ILE A 70 -1.93 -4.72 -9.92
N LYS A 71 -2.33 -4.14 -11.05
CA LYS A 71 -1.39 -3.48 -11.96
C LYS A 71 -0.71 -2.28 -11.29
N TYR A 72 -1.47 -1.49 -10.55
CA TYR A 72 -0.91 -0.35 -9.83
C TYR A 72 0.11 -0.82 -8.81
N LEU A 73 -0.23 -1.87 -8.08
CA LEU A 73 0.65 -2.41 -7.06
C LEU A 73 1.94 -2.97 -7.66
N GLU A 74 1.83 -3.67 -8.77
CA GLU A 74 3.01 -4.21 -9.46
C GLU A 74 3.92 -3.10 -9.95
N LYS A 75 3.34 -2.04 -10.50
CA LYS A 75 4.14 -0.91 -10.98
C LYS A 75 4.80 -0.18 -9.82
N PHE A 76 4.11 -0.03 -8.72
CA PHE A 76 4.68 0.61 -7.54
C PHE A 76 5.87 -0.19 -7.03
N ASN A 77 5.70 -1.50 -6.88
CA ASN A 77 6.78 -2.37 -6.39
C ASN A 77 7.97 -2.36 -7.34
N SER A 78 7.70 -2.39 -8.63
CA SER A 78 8.76 -2.36 -9.65
C SER A 78 9.54 -1.04 -9.58
N PHE A 79 8.84 0.06 -9.42
CA PHE A 79 9.48 1.37 -9.30
C PHE A 79 10.38 1.43 -8.07
N ILE A 80 9.90 0.95 -6.95
CA ILE A 80 10.69 0.93 -5.71
C ILE A 80 11.94 0.08 -5.89
N ASP A 81 11.80 -1.10 -6.49
CA ASP A 81 12.94 -1.98 -6.75
C ASP A 81 13.99 -1.31 -7.61
N MET A 82 13.55 -0.60 -8.65
CA MET A 82 14.46 0.11 -9.55
C MET A 82 15.21 1.22 -8.82
N ILE A 83 14.50 1.99 -8.02
CA ILE A 83 15.11 3.08 -7.25
C ILE A 83 16.14 2.55 -6.27
N GLU A 84 15.79 1.50 -5.56
CA GLU A 84 16.72 0.91 -4.58
C GLU A 84 17.98 0.39 -5.25
N LYS A 85 17.81 -0.27 -6.38
CA LYS A 85 18.95 -0.79 -7.13
C LYS A 85 19.84 0.33 -7.63
N ASP A 86 19.24 1.37 -8.18
CA ASP A 86 20.00 2.51 -8.71
C ASP A 86 20.76 3.24 -7.59
N LEU A 87 20.12 3.45 -6.45
CA LEU A 87 20.77 4.09 -5.32
C LEU A 87 21.95 3.27 -4.83
N HIS A 88 21.78 1.98 -4.75
CA HIS A 88 22.85 1.11 -4.31
C HIS A 88 24.05 1.15 -5.26
N ASN A 89 23.79 1.13 -6.54
CA ASN A 89 24.84 1.16 -7.57
C ASN A 89 25.57 2.50 -7.60
N LEU A 90 24.83 3.58 -7.42
CA LEU A 90 25.42 4.91 -7.53
C LEU A 90 26.30 5.25 -6.34
N THR A 91 25.89 4.87 -5.17
CA THR A 91 26.56 5.34 -3.97
C THR A 91 27.70 4.45 -3.52
N SER A 92 27.64 3.18 -3.85
CA SER A 92 28.56 2.19 -3.29
C SER A 92 28.63 2.27 -1.78
N ILE A 93 27.62 2.87 -1.18
CA ILE A 93 27.54 3.06 0.26
C ILE A 93 26.27 2.39 0.74
N PRO A 94 26.34 1.66 1.87
CA PRO A 94 25.10 1.08 2.40
C PRO A 94 24.07 2.16 2.67
N LEU A 95 22.83 1.88 2.29
CA LEU A 95 21.75 2.87 2.42
C LEU A 95 21.57 3.34 3.85
N ASN A 96 21.84 2.47 4.82
CA ASN A 96 21.65 2.85 6.21
C ASN A 96 22.65 3.89 6.68
N LYS A 97 23.66 4.22 5.88
CA LYS A 97 24.61 5.28 6.21
C LYS A 97 24.27 6.60 5.55
N ILE A 98 23.23 6.63 4.76
CA ILE A 98 22.78 7.85 4.11
C ILE A 98 21.82 8.55 5.07
N ARG A 99 22.12 9.77 5.38
CA ARG A 99 21.31 10.53 6.33
C ARG A 99 20.74 11.75 5.68
#